data_892386a5b73cfa1980337eea04ac9ec6
#
_entry.id   892386a5b73cfa1980337eea04ac9ec6
#
_cell.length_a   1.000
_cell.length_b   1.000
_cell.length_c   1.000
_cell.angle_alpha   90.00
_cell.angle_beta   90.00
_cell.angle_gamma   90.00
#
_symmetry.space_group_name_H-M   'P 1'
#
loop_
_entity.id
_entity.type
_entity.pdbx_description
1 polymer ?
#
loop_
_entity_poly.entity_id
_entity_poly.type
_entity_poly.pdbx_seq_one_letter_code
_entity_poly.pdbx_strand_id
1 'polypeptide(L)'
;PPNRLFDTSGAGRKKILSAVCDKVRREEGGFRYYPDAERRARRYFDIERSYLTPRGVAFYYPDGLLFPSEGRFPAYVVPYDLLTVYPLKQEPR
;
A
#
# COMPACT_ATOMS: atom_id res chain seq x y z
N PRO A 1 -13.37 3.40 6.59
CA PRO A 1 -11.97 3.71 6.36
C PRO A 1 -11.06 2.52 6.65
N PRO A 2 -9.97 2.36 5.88
CA PRO A 2 -9.07 1.20 6.08
C PRO A 2 -8.54 1.09 7.49
N ASN A 3 -8.33 2.20 8.18
CA ASN A 3 -7.75 2.20 9.52
C ASN A 3 -8.64 1.56 10.58
N ARG A 4 -9.85 1.16 10.22
CA ARG A 4 -10.73 0.42 11.14
C ARG A 4 -10.55 -1.08 11.00
N LEU A 5 -9.85 -1.53 9.96
CA LEU A 5 -9.73 -2.95 9.63
C LEU A 5 -8.36 -3.51 10.03
N PHE A 6 -7.35 -2.67 10.03
CA PHE A 6 -6.00 -3.11 10.35
C PHE A 6 -5.21 -1.97 11.00
N ASP A 7 -4.10 -2.34 11.61
CA ASP A 7 -3.27 -1.37 12.33
C ASP A 7 -2.57 -0.43 11.35
N THR A 8 -2.92 0.85 11.43
CA THR A 8 -2.31 1.92 10.64
C THR A 8 -1.39 2.81 11.49
N SER A 9 -1.21 2.46 12.75
CA SER A 9 -0.32 3.21 13.65
C SER A 9 1.13 2.84 13.41
N GLY A 10 2.04 3.47 14.17
CA GLY A 10 3.48 3.35 14.02
C GLY A 10 4.01 2.04 13.44
N ALA A 11 3.89 0.93 14.20
CA ALA A 11 4.43 -0.35 13.78
C ALA A 11 3.70 -0.92 12.55
N GLY A 12 2.38 -0.80 12.54
CA GLY A 12 1.58 -1.28 11.42
C GLY A 12 1.86 -0.50 10.15
N ARG A 13 1.90 0.82 10.24
CA ARG A 13 2.21 1.68 9.10
C ARG A 13 3.60 1.40 8.56
N LYS A 14 4.57 1.21 9.44
CA LYS A 14 5.95 0.92 9.03
C LYS A 14 6.04 -0.39 8.25
N LYS A 15 5.31 -1.40 8.70
CA LYS A 15 5.27 -2.70 8.04
C LYS A 15 4.67 -2.60 6.64
N ILE A 16 3.57 -1.87 6.53
CA ILE A 16 2.89 -1.65 5.25
C ILE A 16 3.81 -0.89 4.29
N LEU A 17 4.39 0.21 4.76
CA LEU A 17 5.26 1.04 3.95
C LEU A 17 6.47 0.27 3.45
N SER A 18 7.05 -0.56 4.32
CA SER A 18 8.20 -1.40 3.95
C SER A 18 7.82 -2.37 2.83
N ALA A 19 6.64 -3.00 2.93
CA ALA A 19 6.16 -3.93 1.91
C ALA A 19 5.93 -3.23 0.58
N VAL A 20 5.32 -2.05 0.60
CA VAL A 20 5.06 -1.28 -0.62
C VAL A 20 6.37 -0.82 -1.26
N CYS A 21 7.28 -0.27 -0.46
CA CYS A 21 8.56 0.22 -0.98
C CYS A 21 9.42 -0.91 -1.55
N ASP A 22 9.31 -2.11 -0.99
CA ASP A 22 10.01 -3.28 -1.52
C ASP A 22 9.52 -3.61 -2.92
N LYS A 23 8.21 -3.55 -3.15
CA LYS A 23 7.63 -3.79 -4.47
C LYS A 23 8.07 -2.72 -5.48
N VAL A 24 8.10 -1.46 -5.07
CA VAL A 24 8.56 -0.36 -5.92
C VAL A 24 10.03 -0.54 -6.27
N ARG A 25 10.87 -0.89 -5.28
CA ARG A 25 12.29 -1.11 -5.51
C ARG A 25 12.53 -2.23 -6.52
N ARG A 26 11.68 -3.26 -6.50
CA ARG A 26 11.79 -4.37 -7.43
C ARG A 26 11.11 -4.09 -8.77
N GLU A 27 10.63 -2.87 -8.95
CA GLU A 27 9.98 -2.42 -10.19
C GLU A 27 8.82 -3.33 -10.59
N GLU A 28 7.94 -3.59 -9.61
CA GLU A 28 6.80 -4.46 -9.83
C GLU A 28 5.97 -3.99 -11.02
N GLY A 29 5.55 -4.92 -11.87
CA GLY A 29 4.78 -4.62 -13.07
C GLY A 29 5.63 -4.32 -14.29
N GLY A 30 6.95 -4.21 -14.14
CA GLY A 30 7.85 -3.99 -15.26
C GLY A 30 7.78 -2.60 -15.88
N PHE A 31 7.27 -1.62 -15.13
CA PHE A 31 7.18 -0.25 -15.62
C PHE A 31 8.55 0.44 -15.53
N ARG A 32 8.67 1.56 -16.24
CA ARG A 32 9.92 2.32 -16.30
C ARG A 32 10.01 3.28 -15.12
N TYR A 33 10.21 2.73 -13.93
CA TYR A 33 10.26 3.50 -12.70
C TYR A 33 11.37 4.57 -12.76
N TYR A 34 11.06 5.72 -12.15
CA TYR A 34 12.08 6.76 -11.96
C TYR A 34 13.19 6.23 -11.06
N PRO A 35 14.43 6.70 -11.23
CA PRO A 35 15.53 6.26 -10.36
C PRO A 35 15.27 6.49 -8.88
N ASP A 36 14.48 7.51 -8.52
CA ASP A 36 14.15 7.83 -7.13
C ASP A 36 12.74 7.38 -6.75
N ALA A 37 12.21 6.38 -7.46
CA ALA A 37 10.84 5.93 -7.24
C ALA A 37 10.61 5.46 -5.80
N GLU A 38 11.55 4.72 -5.23
CA GLU A 38 11.37 4.23 -3.85
C GLU A 38 11.29 5.40 -2.87
N ARG A 39 12.12 6.42 -3.04
CA ARG A 39 12.07 7.61 -2.20
C ARG A 39 10.73 8.32 -2.36
N ARG A 40 10.23 8.43 -3.58
CA ARG A 40 8.92 9.03 -3.83
C ARG A 40 7.82 8.21 -3.20
N ALA A 41 7.87 6.89 -3.33
CA ALA A 41 6.89 6.01 -2.74
C ALA A 41 6.83 6.20 -1.23
N ARG A 42 7.98 6.34 -0.59
CA ARG A 42 8.07 6.55 0.86
C ARG A 42 7.53 7.93 1.25
N ARG A 43 7.92 8.95 0.50
CA ARG A 43 7.53 10.34 0.81
C ARG A 43 6.04 10.58 0.63
N TYR A 44 5.46 10.03 -0.42
CA TYR A 44 4.09 10.32 -0.81
C TYR A 44 3.13 9.18 -0.50
N PHE A 45 3.56 8.25 0.33
CA PHE A 45 2.67 7.19 0.80
C PHE A 45 1.50 7.80 1.57
N ASP A 46 0.29 7.34 1.25
CA ASP A 46 -0.92 7.80 1.93
C ASP A 46 -1.76 6.57 2.24
N ILE A 47 -1.90 6.29 3.53
CA ILE A 47 -2.64 5.11 4.00
C ILE A 47 -4.10 5.13 3.53
N GLU A 48 -4.63 6.33 3.26
CA GLU A 48 -6.02 6.47 2.81
C GLU A 48 -6.19 6.19 1.32
N ARG A 49 -5.12 6.14 0.56
CA ARG A 49 -5.17 5.75 -0.85
C ARG A 49 -5.11 4.24 -0.97
N SER A 50 -6.18 3.61 -0.55
CA SER A 50 -6.20 2.15 -0.47
C SER A 50 -7.59 1.61 -0.74
N TYR A 51 -7.64 0.34 -1.13
CA TYR A 51 -8.89 -0.39 -1.29
C TYR A 51 -8.64 -1.87 -1.05
N LEU A 52 -9.71 -2.58 -0.71
CA LEU A 52 -9.63 -3.99 -0.40
C LEU A 52 -9.65 -4.82 -1.68
N THR A 53 -8.85 -5.87 -1.70
CA THR A 53 -8.88 -6.89 -2.74
C THR A 53 -9.00 -8.27 -2.09
N PRO A 54 -9.30 -9.31 -2.85
CA PRO A 54 -9.34 -10.66 -2.27
C PRO A 54 -8.01 -11.11 -1.68
N ARG A 55 -6.89 -10.55 -2.14
CA ARG A 55 -5.55 -10.98 -1.71
C ARG A 55 -4.94 -10.12 -0.62
N GLY A 56 -5.45 -8.91 -0.43
CA GLY A 56 -4.89 -7.98 0.53
C GLY A 56 -5.40 -6.58 0.29
N VAL A 57 -4.75 -5.62 0.92
CA VAL A 57 -5.09 -4.21 0.75
C VAL A 57 -4.17 -3.61 -0.30
N ALA A 58 -4.75 -3.00 -1.33
CA ALA A 58 -4.01 -2.32 -2.37
C ALA A 58 -3.80 -0.86 -1.96
N PHE A 59 -2.55 -0.42 -2.01
CA PHE A 59 -2.19 0.97 -1.75
C PHE A 59 -1.75 1.58 -3.07
N TYR A 60 -2.37 2.71 -3.46
CA TYR A 60 -2.11 3.28 -4.77
C TYR A 60 -1.48 4.66 -4.68
N TYR A 61 -0.87 5.06 -5.78
CA TYR A 61 -0.19 6.34 -5.91
C TYR A 61 -0.78 7.14 -7.06
N PRO A 62 -0.63 8.46 -7.02
CA PRO A 62 -1.05 9.29 -8.15
C PRO A 62 -0.36 8.90 -9.44
N ASP A 63 -1.08 9.10 -10.55
CA ASP A 63 -0.56 8.86 -11.89
C ASP A 63 0.72 9.68 -12.12
N GLY A 64 1.73 9.03 -12.67
CA GLY A 64 2.98 9.70 -13.02
C GLY A 64 3.95 9.91 -11.87
N LEU A 65 3.60 9.54 -10.64
CA LEU A 65 4.48 9.79 -9.50
C LEU A 65 5.68 8.85 -9.45
N LEU A 66 5.48 7.57 -9.76
CA LEU A 66 6.53 6.56 -9.64
C LEU A 66 7.20 6.22 -10.96
N PHE A 67 6.49 6.40 -12.06
CA PHE A 67 6.98 6.19 -13.42
C PHE A 67 6.12 7.01 -14.38
N PRO A 68 6.62 7.31 -15.59
CA PRO A 68 5.81 8.04 -16.56
C PRO A 68 4.60 7.23 -16.96
N SER A 69 3.42 7.83 -16.88
CA SER A 69 2.18 7.16 -17.28
C SER A 69 1.09 8.19 -17.52
N GLU A 70 0.01 7.75 -18.13
CA GLU A 70 -1.16 8.57 -18.35
C GLU A 70 -2.38 7.76 -17.99
N GLY A 71 -3.11 8.24 -16.98
CA GLY A 71 -4.34 7.60 -16.54
C GLY A 71 -4.14 6.29 -15.80
N ARG A 72 -2.94 6.05 -15.27
CA ARG A 72 -2.65 4.83 -14.54
C ARG A 72 -2.23 5.17 -13.11
N PHE A 73 -2.94 4.57 -12.17
CA PHE A 73 -2.66 4.72 -10.75
C PHE A 73 -2.03 3.40 -10.26
N PRO A 74 -0.70 3.35 -10.12
CA PRO A 74 -0.07 2.09 -9.70
C PRO A 74 -0.50 1.72 -8.29
N ALA A 75 -0.83 0.45 -8.09
CA ALA A 75 -1.28 -0.05 -6.80
C ALA A 75 -0.46 -1.27 -6.41
N TYR A 76 -0.19 -1.38 -5.11
CA TYR A 76 0.65 -2.43 -4.56
C TYR A 76 -0.14 -3.15 -3.48
N VAL A 77 -0.33 -4.44 -3.65
CA VAL A 77 -1.15 -5.24 -2.74
C VAL A 77 -0.27 -5.74 -1.59
N VAL A 78 -0.69 -5.41 -0.38
CA VAL A 78 -0.06 -5.93 0.82
C VAL A 78 -0.96 -7.06 1.33
N PRO A 79 -0.47 -8.30 1.36
CA PRO A 79 -1.28 -9.44 1.77
C PRO A 79 -1.82 -9.29 3.19
N TYR A 80 -2.99 -9.85 3.43
CA TYR A 80 -3.64 -9.74 4.74
C TYR A 80 -2.79 -10.34 5.86
N ASP A 81 -1.98 -11.36 5.58
CA ASP A 81 -1.13 -11.96 6.60
C ASP A 81 0.03 -11.07 7.04
N LEU A 82 0.35 -10.03 6.27
CA LEU A 82 1.34 -9.03 6.68
C LEU A 82 0.73 -7.89 7.48
N LEU A 83 -0.59 -7.84 7.57
CA LEU A 83 -1.30 -6.78 8.25
C LEU A 83 -1.71 -7.26 9.64
N THR A 84 -1.66 -6.35 10.60
CA THR A 84 -2.28 -6.62 11.90
C THR A 84 -3.75 -6.28 11.75
N VAL A 85 -4.54 -7.29 11.43
CA VAL A 85 -5.96 -7.12 11.18
C VAL A 85 -6.70 -7.20 12.50
N TYR A 86 -7.54 -6.22 12.75
CA TYR A 86 -8.38 -6.25 13.96
C TYR A 86 -9.51 -7.25 13.74
N PRO A 87 -9.73 -8.16 14.67
CA PRO A 87 -10.84 -9.10 14.54
C PRO A 87 -12.16 -8.37 14.58
N LEU A 88 -13.13 -8.85 13.82
CA LEU A 88 -14.48 -8.34 13.90
C LEU A 88 -15.00 -8.56 15.31
N LYS A 89 -15.57 -7.50 15.87
CA LYS A 89 -16.13 -7.57 17.19
C LYS A 89 -17.32 -8.51 17.17
N GLN A 90 -17.27 -9.52 18.03
CA GLN A 90 -18.39 -10.42 18.20
C GLN A 90 -19.38 -9.77 19.16
N GLU A 91 -20.61 -9.63 18.71
CA GLU A 91 -21.64 -9.11 19.60
C GLU A 91 -21.98 -10.16 20.66
N PRO A 92 -22.10 -9.74 21.89
CA PRO A 92 -22.57 -10.69 22.96
C PRO A 92 -23.94 -11.24 22.62
N ARG A 93 -24.12 -12.48 22.85
CA ARG A 93 -25.42 -13.14 22.60
C ARG A 93 -26.21 -13.28 23.88
#